data_892dda1d7daf5f02d48578553eedf07a
#
_entry.id   892dda1d7daf5f02d48578553eedf07a
#
_cell.length_a   1.000
_cell.length_b   1.000
_cell.length_c   1.000
_cell.angle_alpha   90.00
_cell.angle_beta   90.00
_cell.angle_gamma   90.00
#
_symmetry.space_group_name_H-M   'P 1'
#
loop_
_entity.id
_entity.type
_entity.pdbx_description
1 polymer ?
#
loop_
_entity_poly.entity_id
_entity_poly.type
_entity_poly.pdbx_seq_one_letter_code
_entity_poly.pdbx_strand_id
1 'polypeptide(L)'
;MNSAKTEDGNGLSSTKTTSRFDSLVENLKGKKISNSSLREEVFNILLDDATESPETGKYYTFEYDPKFADKLKEWDEYPLVYVMEFKKDNLIGANIHYIRGTNSRLKALNNKRFPKRTYRQYIPKRADSIFFEIQESEVQLLSTLPLEKFNYNR
;
A
#
# COMPACT_ATOMS: atom_id res chain seq x y z
N MET A 1 -18.83 7.23 -24.69
CA MET A 1 -18.74 7.02 -24.28
C MET A 1 -18.49 6.91 -24.11
N ASN A 2 -18.08 6.85 -24.03
CA ASN A 2 -17.82 6.58 -23.93
C ASN A 2 -17.46 6.63 -24.11
N SER A 3 -17.52 6.78 -24.62
CA SER A 3 -17.54 6.65 -24.51
C SER A 3 -17.29 6.41 -24.62
N ALA A 4 -16.87 6.29 -24.95
CA ALA A 4 -16.84 6.07 -24.73
C ALA A 4 -16.51 5.83 -25.02
N LYS A 5 -16.16 5.95 -25.38
CA LYS A 5 -15.97 5.81 -25.33
C LYS A 5 -15.59 5.53 -25.44
N THR A 6 -15.06 5.60 -25.85
CA THR A 6 -14.86 5.43 -25.61
C THR A 6 -14.37 5.22 -25.73
N GLU A 7 -13.91 5.26 -26.15
CA GLU A 7 -13.62 5.19 -25.87
C GLU A 7 -13.09 4.81 -25.81
N ASP A 8 -12.57 4.92 -26.55
CA ASP A 8 -12.15 4.69 -26.22
C ASP A 8 -11.61 4.25 -26.17
N GLY A 9 -11.19 4.35 -26.72
CA GLY A 9 -10.84 3.99 -26.33
C GLY A 9 -10.15 3.62 -26.20
N ASN A 10 -9.83 3.66 -26.56
CA ASN A 10 -9.29 3.44 -25.90
C ASN A 10 -8.86 3.03 -25.40
N GLY A 11 -8.58 3.20 -25.82
CA GLY A 11 -8.36 2.91 -25.00
C GLY A 11 -7.89 2.61 -24.58
N LEU A 12 -7.64 2.76 -24.87
CA LEU A 12 -7.44 2.73 -24.09
C LEU A 12 -7.33 2.60 -23.64
N SER A 13 -7.14 2.73 -23.97
CA SER A 13 -7.19 2.91 -23.12
C SER A 13 -7.43 3.18 -22.66
N SER A 14 -7.53 3.37 -23.03
CA SER A 14 -7.77 3.73 -22.22
C SER A 14 -8.44 4.14 -21.59
N THR A 15 -9.23 4.01 -21.89
CA THR A 15 -9.79 4.62 -21.07
C THR A 15 -9.56 4.81 -19.83
N LYS A 16 -9.76 5.62 -19.51
CA LYS A 16 -8.96 5.87 -18.34
C LYS A 16 -9.79 6.26 -17.16
N THR A 17 -9.84 5.40 -16.16
CA THR A 17 -10.34 5.79 -14.85
C THR A 17 -9.35 6.74 -14.21
N THR A 18 -9.80 7.95 -13.90
CA THR A 18 -9.00 8.92 -13.17
C THR A 18 -8.82 8.41 -11.74
N SER A 19 -7.57 8.20 -11.34
CA SER A 19 -7.27 7.80 -9.99
C SER A 19 -7.46 8.99 -9.04
N ARG A 20 -7.94 8.72 -7.83
CA ARG A 20 -8.01 9.74 -6.78
C ARG A 20 -6.62 10.26 -6.38
N PHE A 21 -5.56 9.60 -6.82
CA PHE A 21 -4.18 10.05 -6.57
C PHE A 21 -3.63 10.93 -7.69
N ASP A 22 -4.37 11.17 -8.75
CA ASP A 22 -3.88 11.96 -9.88
C ASP A 22 -3.51 13.38 -9.48
N SER A 23 -4.31 14.02 -8.64
CA SER A 23 -4.01 15.36 -8.15
C SER A 23 -2.75 15.38 -7.31
N LEU A 24 -2.55 14.36 -6.49
CA LEU A 24 -1.34 14.25 -5.67
C LEU A 24 -0.10 14.14 -6.57
N VAL A 25 -0.14 13.24 -7.56
CA VAL A 25 0.96 13.04 -8.48
C VAL A 25 1.28 14.34 -9.23
N GLU A 26 0.25 15.03 -9.70
CA GLU A 26 0.43 16.30 -10.41
C GLU A 26 1.08 17.34 -9.50
N ASN A 27 0.64 17.41 -8.24
CA ASN A 27 1.19 18.36 -7.27
C ASN A 27 2.63 18.06 -6.88
N LEU A 28 3.08 16.83 -7.06
CA LEU A 28 4.46 16.45 -6.74
C LEU A 28 5.45 16.79 -7.83
N LYS A 29 4.99 17.08 -9.05
CA LYS A 29 5.89 17.37 -10.16
C LYS A 29 6.66 18.65 -9.88
N GLY A 30 7.99 18.52 -9.93
CA GLY A 30 8.89 19.66 -9.74
C GLY A 30 8.97 20.16 -8.31
N LYS A 31 8.38 19.49 -7.35
CA LYS A 31 8.40 19.88 -5.95
C LYS A 31 9.09 18.83 -5.10
N LYS A 32 9.78 19.31 -4.07
CA LYS A 32 10.30 18.43 -3.03
C LYS A 32 9.32 18.40 -1.90
N ILE A 33 8.89 17.19 -1.54
CA ILE A 33 8.02 16.96 -0.40
C ILE A 33 8.67 15.91 0.49
N SER A 34 8.58 16.09 1.80
CA SER A 34 9.14 15.09 2.73
C SER A 34 8.34 13.81 2.66
N ASN A 35 8.98 12.68 3.00
CA ASN A 35 8.30 11.40 3.00
C ASN A 35 7.14 11.40 4.00
N SER A 36 7.29 12.04 5.15
CA SER A 36 6.21 12.12 6.14
C SER A 36 5.03 12.92 5.62
N SER A 37 5.28 14.02 4.92
CA SER A 37 4.20 14.80 4.31
C SER A 37 3.49 14.01 3.22
N LEU A 38 4.26 13.27 2.42
CA LEU A 38 3.69 12.43 1.37
C LEU A 38 2.78 11.34 1.98
N ARG A 39 3.24 10.67 3.04
CA ARG A 39 2.43 9.68 3.73
C ARG A 39 1.13 10.28 4.24
N GLU A 40 1.22 11.46 4.85
CA GLU A 40 0.04 12.15 5.37
C GLU A 40 -0.97 12.41 4.27
N GLU A 41 -0.51 12.89 3.10
CA GLU A 41 -1.39 13.13 1.96
C GLU A 41 -2.04 11.83 1.48
N VAL A 42 -1.27 10.75 1.38
CA VAL A 42 -1.79 9.46 0.94
C VAL A 42 -2.85 8.95 1.93
N PHE A 43 -2.57 9.00 3.23
CA PHE A 43 -3.53 8.53 4.23
C PHE A 43 -4.80 9.38 4.24
N ASN A 44 -4.70 10.67 3.99
CA ASN A 44 -5.88 11.53 3.88
C ASN A 44 -6.78 11.09 2.72
N ILE A 45 -6.17 10.72 1.60
CA ILE A 45 -6.94 10.23 0.44
C ILE A 45 -7.62 8.90 0.76
N LEU A 46 -6.97 8.05 1.55
CA LEU A 46 -7.46 6.71 1.86
C LEU A 46 -8.47 6.67 3.01
N LEU A 47 -8.73 7.78 3.67
CA LEU A 47 -9.57 7.80 4.88
C LEU A 47 -10.95 7.14 4.70
N ASP A 48 -11.56 7.32 3.53
CA ASP A 48 -12.89 6.77 3.28
C ASP A 48 -12.90 5.24 3.17
N ASP A 49 -11.73 4.64 3.02
CA ASP A 49 -11.60 3.18 2.88
C ASP A 49 -11.00 2.53 4.12
N ALA A 50 -11.14 3.17 5.26
CA ALA A 50 -10.66 2.63 6.53
C ALA A 50 -11.54 1.47 6.98
N THR A 51 -10.91 0.42 7.49
CA THR A 51 -11.62 -0.75 8.02
C THR A 51 -10.83 -1.34 9.17
N GLU A 52 -11.56 -2.00 10.10
CA GLU A 52 -10.93 -2.78 11.16
C GLU A 52 -10.80 -4.25 10.78
N SER A 53 -11.37 -4.65 9.65
CA SER A 53 -11.43 -6.07 9.24
C SER A 53 -10.94 -6.21 7.80
N PRO A 54 -9.62 -6.22 7.59
CA PRO A 54 -9.09 -6.40 6.25
C PRO A 54 -9.42 -7.77 5.67
N GLU A 55 -9.58 -7.83 4.36
CA GLU A 55 -9.97 -9.03 3.66
C GLU A 55 -8.80 -9.65 2.92
N THR A 56 -8.77 -10.97 2.91
CA THR A 56 -7.78 -11.75 2.14
C THR A 56 -7.86 -11.40 0.66
N GLY A 57 -6.71 -11.27 0.03
CA GLY A 57 -6.64 -10.99 -1.41
C GLY A 57 -6.70 -9.53 -1.78
N LYS A 58 -6.71 -8.66 -0.79
CA LYS A 58 -6.73 -7.22 -1.01
C LYS A 58 -5.47 -6.57 -0.46
N TYR A 59 -5.25 -5.32 -0.84
CA TYR A 59 -4.09 -4.55 -0.43
C TYR A 59 -4.47 -3.50 0.60
N TYR A 60 -3.61 -3.34 1.60
CA TYR A 60 -3.82 -2.35 2.67
C TYR A 60 -2.53 -1.68 3.05
N THR A 61 -2.63 -0.45 3.52
CA THR A 61 -1.56 0.20 4.26
C THR A 61 -2.11 0.64 5.60
N PHE A 62 -1.24 0.76 6.58
CA PHE A 62 -1.65 1.12 7.93
C PHE A 62 -0.45 1.59 8.71
N GLU A 63 -0.71 2.26 9.82
CA GLU A 63 0.36 2.60 10.75
C GLU A 63 0.57 1.42 11.71
N TYR A 64 1.75 0.83 11.69
CA TYR A 64 2.05 -0.36 12.46
C TYR A 64 2.84 -0.04 13.72
N ASP A 65 2.23 -0.32 14.87
CA ASP A 65 2.87 -0.27 16.17
C ASP A 65 2.89 -1.70 16.71
N PRO A 66 4.01 -2.42 16.59
CA PRO A 66 4.04 -3.85 16.91
C PRO A 66 3.96 -4.13 18.41
N LYS A 67 3.20 -5.17 18.76
CA LYS A 67 3.05 -5.60 20.15
C LYS A 67 4.37 -6.06 20.77
N PHE A 68 5.21 -6.70 19.94
CA PHE A 68 6.49 -7.25 20.39
C PHE A 68 7.66 -6.56 19.70
N ALA A 69 7.63 -5.22 19.70
CA ALA A 69 8.66 -4.42 19.02
C ALA A 69 10.08 -4.76 19.49
N ASP A 70 10.25 -5.06 20.76
CA ASP A 70 11.55 -5.39 21.35
C ASP A 70 12.13 -6.69 20.80
N LYS A 71 11.31 -7.54 20.20
CA LYS A 71 11.74 -8.83 19.66
C LYS A 71 11.97 -8.80 18.15
N LEU A 72 11.69 -7.66 17.50
CA LEU A 72 11.89 -7.51 16.07
C LEU A 72 13.21 -6.83 15.80
N LYS A 73 13.94 -7.30 14.79
CA LYS A 73 15.16 -6.60 14.35
C LYS A 73 14.81 -5.32 13.65
N GLU A 74 13.76 -5.37 12.84
CA GLU A 74 13.26 -4.22 12.11
C GLU A 74 11.79 -4.41 11.80
N TRP A 75 11.12 -3.30 11.54
CA TRP A 75 9.76 -3.34 11.03
C TRP A 75 9.49 -2.08 10.23
N ASP A 76 8.55 -2.20 9.31
CA ASP A 76 8.07 -1.07 8.52
C ASP A 76 6.90 -0.44 9.27
N GLU A 77 7.02 0.84 9.59
CA GLU A 77 5.97 1.54 10.33
C GLU A 77 4.72 1.77 9.47
N TYR A 78 4.88 1.79 8.15
CA TYR A 78 3.78 2.00 7.21
C TYR A 78 3.81 0.95 6.11
N PRO A 79 3.49 -0.31 6.45
CA PRO A 79 3.59 -1.39 5.46
C PRO A 79 2.55 -1.27 4.36
N LEU A 80 2.91 -1.77 3.19
CA LEU A 80 2.00 -1.90 2.05
C LEU A 80 1.84 -3.40 1.80
N VAL A 81 0.70 -3.95 2.20
CA VAL A 81 0.56 -5.40 2.38
C VAL A 81 -0.52 -5.98 1.50
N TYR A 82 -0.18 -7.08 0.83
CA TYR A 82 -1.16 -7.99 0.22
C TYR A 82 -1.57 -9.00 1.30
N VAL A 83 -2.84 -9.00 1.69
CA VAL A 83 -3.30 -9.82 2.82
C VAL A 83 -3.51 -11.26 2.39
N MET A 84 -2.82 -12.17 3.07
CA MET A 84 -2.97 -13.60 2.87
C MET A 84 -3.87 -14.22 3.94
N GLU A 85 -3.89 -13.64 5.14
CA GLU A 85 -4.71 -14.14 6.24
C GLU A 85 -4.93 -13.02 7.26
N PHE A 86 -6.15 -12.93 7.79
CA PHE A 86 -6.43 -12.07 8.93
C PHE A 86 -7.28 -12.84 9.92
N LYS A 87 -6.78 -13.04 11.12
CA LYS A 87 -7.43 -13.88 12.12
C LYS A 87 -7.05 -13.40 13.51
N LYS A 88 -8.05 -13.15 14.35
CA LYS A 88 -7.85 -12.71 15.75
C LYS A 88 -6.91 -11.50 15.81
N ASP A 89 -7.15 -10.52 14.95
CA ASP A 89 -6.37 -9.29 14.88
C ASP A 89 -4.91 -9.50 14.48
N ASN A 90 -4.56 -10.69 14.01
CA ASN A 90 -3.24 -10.97 13.42
C ASN A 90 -3.37 -10.97 11.92
N LEU A 91 -2.50 -10.22 11.27
CA LEU A 91 -2.49 -10.13 9.82
C LEU A 91 -1.22 -10.77 9.29
N ILE A 92 -1.39 -11.69 8.33
CA ILE A 92 -0.26 -12.28 7.62
C ILE A 92 -0.35 -11.84 6.17
N GLY A 93 0.72 -11.28 5.65
CA GLY A 93 0.73 -10.81 4.28
C GLY A 93 2.11 -10.54 3.75
N ALA A 94 2.16 -10.21 2.47
CA ALA A 94 3.40 -9.84 1.79
C ALA A 94 3.53 -8.31 1.83
N ASN A 95 4.61 -7.81 2.42
CA ASN A 95 4.87 -6.37 2.42
C ASN A 95 5.69 -6.03 1.18
N ILE A 96 5.06 -5.27 0.29
CA ILE A 96 5.64 -4.88 -1.00
C ILE A 96 6.91 -4.05 -0.82
N HIS A 97 7.01 -3.31 0.28
CA HIS A 97 8.19 -2.46 0.56
C HIS A 97 9.48 -3.27 0.72
N TYR A 98 9.38 -4.57 1.01
CA TYR A 98 10.55 -5.44 1.11
C TYR A 98 11.04 -5.93 -0.25
N ILE A 99 10.33 -5.62 -1.33
CA ILE A 99 10.80 -5.89 -2.69
C ILE A 99 11.62 -4.71 -3.15
N ARG A 100 12.87 -4.93 -3.51
CA ARG A 100 13.77 -3.87 -3.94
C ARG A 100 13.59 -3.58 -5.42
N GLY A 101 13.49 -2.30 -5.74
CA GLY A 101 13.42 -1.83 -7.12
C GLY A 101 12.01 -1.75 -7.65
N THR A 102 11.73 -0.65 -8.35
CA THR A 102 10.41 -0.36 -8.89
C THR A 102 9.94 -1.45 -9.85
N ASN A 103 10.83 -1.88 -10.76
CA ASN A 103 10.44 -2.88 -11.76
C ASN A 103 10.10 -4.22 -11.12
N SER A 104 10.84 -4.61 -10.08
CA SER A 104 10.57 -5.86 -9.36
C SER A 104 9.24 -5.79 -8.62
N ARG A 105 8.92 -4.65 -8.03
CA ARG A 105 7.64 -4.44 -7.36
C ARG A 105 6.48 -4.53 -8.35
N LEU A 106 6.60 -3.85 -9.50
CA LEU A 106 5.55 -3.85 -10.51
C LEU A 106 5.33 -5.26 -11.07
N LYS A 107 6.42 -6.01 -11.29
CA LYS A 107 6.33 -7.37 -11.78
C LYS A 107 5.62 -8.28 -10.77
N ALA A 108 5.97 -8.16 -9.49
CA ALA A 108 5.35 -8.95 -8.43
C ALA A 108 3.86 -8.65 -8.34
N LEU A 109 3.50 -7.37 -8.38
CA LEU A 109 2.10 -6.94 -8.32
C LEU A 109 1.31 -7.41 -9.53
N ASN A 110 1.91 -7.30 -10.70
CA ASN A 110 1.25 -7.69 -11.95
C ASN A 110 0.96 -9.20 -11.99
N ASN A 111 1.90 -10.01 -11.49
CA ASN A 111 1.78 -11.45 -11.48
C ASN A 111 1.12 -12.00 -10.21
N LYS A 112 0.90 -11.16 -9.21
CA LYS A 112 0.43 -11.53 -7.87
C LYS A 112 1.29 -12.64 -7.27
N ARG A 113 2.60 -12.50 -7.44
CA ARG A 113 3.58 -13.43 -6.89
C ARG A 113 4.58 -12.65 -6.06
N PHE A 114 4.58 -12.93 -4.77
CA PHE A 114 5.42 -12.21 -3.81
C PHE A 114 6.44 -13.17 -3.21
N PRO A 115 7.73 -12.77 -3.17
CA PRO A 115 8.75 -13.63 -2.56
C PRO A 115 8.43 -13.93 -1.10
N LYS A 116 8.72 -15.15 -0.67
CA LYS A 116 8.45 -15.56 0.71
C LYS A 116 9.16 -14.67 1.73
N ARG A 117 10.32 -14.12 1.35
CA ARG A 117 11.06 -13.21 2.23
C ARG A 117 10.31 -11.92 2.56
N THR A 118 9.25 -11.60 1.80
CA THR A 118 8.41 -10.43 2.06
C THR A 118 7.26 -10.73 3.01
N TYR A 119 7.04 -12.00 3.33
CA TYR A 119 5.93 -12.39 4.20
C TYR A 119 6.20 -11.93 5.62
N ARG A 120 5.19 -11.32 6.23
CA ARG A 120 5.27 -10.82 7.60
C ARG A 120 3.99 -11.11 8.34
N GLN A 121 4.13 -11.32 9.63
CA GLN A 121 2.99 -11.38 10.53
C GLN A 121 2.96 -10.06 11.30
N TYR A 122 1.82 -9.39 11.23
CA TYR A 122 1.63 -8.12 11.91
C TYR A 122 0.71 -8.34 13.10
N ILE A 123 1.28 -8.16 14.30
CA ILE A 123 0.56 -8.28 15.55
C ILE A 123 0.56 -6.88 16.17
N PRO A 124 -0.53 -6.12 15.96
CA PRO A 124 -0.56 -4.74 16.45
C PRO A 124 -0.68 -4.72 17.98
N LYS A 125 -0.13 -3.68 18.56
CA LYS A 125 -0.14 -3.47 20.00
C LYS A 125 -1.57 -3.34 20.53
N ARG A 126 -2.47 -2.80 19.71
CA ARG A 126 -3.88 -2.61 20.06
C ARG A 126 -4.76 -3.38 19.11
N ALA A 127 -5.88 -3.88 19.64
CA ALA A 127 -6.83 -4.66 18.86
C ALA A 127 -7.66 -3.79 17.90
N ASP A 128 -7.68 -2.47 18.10
CA ASP A 128 -8.50 -1.54 17.32
C ASP A 128 -7.72 -0.89 16.18
N SER A 129 -6.79 -1.61 15.61
CA SER A 129 -6.01 -1.11 14.48
C SER A 129 -6.88 -0.82 13.27
N ILE A 130 -6.52 0.25 12.54
CA ILE A 130 -7.23 0.69 11.35
C ILE A 130 -6.37 0.39 10.14
N PHE A 131 -6.98 -0.24 9.14
CA PHE A 131 -6.35 -0.60 7.88
C PHE A 131 -7.02 0.19 6.76
N PHE A 132 -6.22 0.70 5.83
CA PHE A 132 -6.74 1.52 4.73
C PHE A 132 -6.61 0.72 3.43
N GLU A 133 -7.75 0.39 2.84
CA GLU A 133 -7.76 -0.41 1.61
C GLU A 133 -7.24 0.40 0.43
N ILE A 134 -6.41 -0.25 -0.38
CA ILE A 134 -5.86 0.30 -1.61
C ILE A 134 -6.45 -0.48 -2.76
N GLN A 135 -7.08 0.22 -3.70
CA GLN A 135 -7.63 -0.42 -4.87
C GLN A 135 -6.52 -1.06 -5.70
N GLU A 136 -6.81 -2.19 -6.32
CA GLU A 136 -5.81 -2.88 -7.14
C GLU A 136 -5.25 -1.99 -8.24
N SER A 137 -6.07 -1.09 -8.78
CA SER A 137 -5.63 -0.14 -9.79
C SER A 137 -4.67 0.91 -9.25
N GLU A 138 -4.60 1.08 -7.93
CA GLU A 138 -3.77 2.11 -7.29
C GLU A 138 -2.49 1.59 -6.69
N VAL A 139 -2.41 0.28 -6.43
CA VAL A 139 -1.31 -0.27 -5.67
C VAL A 139 0.02 -0.14 -6.40
N GLN A 140 0.01 -0.21 -7.73
CA GLN A 140 1.24 -0.04 -8.50
C GLN A 140 1.83 1.35 -8.29
N LEU A 141 0.99 2.38 -8.37
CA LEU A 141 1.45 3.75 -8.13
C LEU A 141 1.99 3.89 -6.71
N LEU A 142 1.24 3.44 -5.71
CA LEU A 142 1.66 3.59 -4.32
C LEU A 142 2.94 2.84 -4.02
N SER A 143 3.18 1.71 -4.71
CA SER A 143 4.41 0.94 -4.51
C SER A 143 5.66 1.69 -4.99
N THR A 144 5.50 2.69 -5.85
CA THR A 144 6.61 3.48 -6.37
C THR A 144 6.92 4.70 -5.51
N LEU A 145 6.06 5.02 -4.56
CA LEU A 145 6.25 6.18 -3.69
C LEU A 145 7.01 5.76 -2.43
N PRO A 146 7.84 6.66 -1.86
CA PRO A 146 8.64 6.33 -0.67
C PRO A 146 7.79 6.44 0.61
N LEU A 147 6.84 5.53 0.77
CA LEU A 147 5.91 5.53 1.91
C LEU A 147 6.43 4.74 3.10
N GLU A 148 7.40 3.86 2.88
CA GLU A 148 7.94 3.01 3.93
C GLU A 148 8.73 3.82 4.97
N LYS A 149 8.73 3.32 6.19
CA LYS A 149 9.57 3.87 7.25
C LYS A 149 10.04 2.71 8.12
N PHE A 150 11.30 2.32 7.93
CA PHE A 150 11.86 1.20 8.65
C PHE A 150 12.40 1.65 10.00
N ASN A 151 12.04 0.91 11.03
CA ASN A 151 12.55 1.10 12.39
C ASN A 151 13.44 -0.09 12.73
N TYR A 152 14.50 0.15 13.46
CA TYR A 152 15.51 -0.87 13.77
C TYR A 152 15.75 -0.92 15.28
N ASN A 153 15.82 -2.15 15.78
CA ASN A 153 16.28 -2.39 17.14
C ASN A 153 17.79 -2.65 17.14
N ARG A 154 18.47 -2.04 18.09
CA ARG A 154 19.92 -2.16 18.22
C ARG A 154 20.30 -2.85 19.50
#